data_1f13dade3286940348e6ad15758dd6db
#
_entry.id   1f13dade3286940348e6ad15758dd6db
#
_cell.length_a   1.000
_cell.length_b   1.000
_cell.length_c   1.000
_cell.angle_alpha   90.00
_cell.angle_beta   90.00
_cell.angle_gamma   90.00
#
_symmetry.space_group_name_H-M   'P 1'
#
loop_
_entity.id
_entity.type
_entity.pdbx_description
1 polymer ?
#
loop_
_entity_poly.entity_id
_entity_poly.type
_entity_poly.pdbx_seq_one_letter_code
_entity_poly.pdbx_strand_id
1 'polypeptide(L)'
;AEYFEPFEIHRYKTSTKAWTWDIPRKYDLRDAILVDPSGEVVTNFQSEPLCVRSGSISVDKKISFSELKKHIISNSDVPELVPWEYKYFDETTWCFCLSHNELTRLENEFSGDEIFHAKIDSKFYDDDLTFGTCLLPGQSDSIILISCNLCHPYQVNDSLSGVAVAHLLYEELKKRNNHFSYLFTF
;
A
#
# COMPACT_ATOMS: atom_id res chain seq x y z
N ALA A 1 -17.00 11.17 -0.80
CA ALA A 1 -18.45 11.02 -0.73
C ALA A 1 -19.18 12.24 -1.29
N GLU A 2 -18.68 13.46 -1.10
CA GLU A 2 -19.35 14.69 -1.57
C GLU A 2 -19.50 14.80 -3.09
N TYR A 3 -18.73 14.03 -3.86
CA TYR A 3 -18.70 14.10 -5.33
C TYR A 3 -19.59 13.05 -6.03
N PHE A 4 -20.08 12.05 -5.28
CA PHE A 4 -20.93 10.97 -5.80
C PHE A 4 -22.17 10.84 -4.92
N GLU A 5 -23.35 11.02 -5.49
CA GLU A 5 -24.62 10.92 -4.76
C GLU A 5 -25.67 10.14 -5.57
N PRO A 6 -26.37 9.18 -4.97
CA PRO A 6 -26.20 8.65 -3.61
C PRO A 6 -24.94 7.79 -3.47
N PHE A 7 -24.23 7.89 -2.35
CA PHE A 7 -23.04 7.11 -2.08
C PHE A 7 -23.26 6.19 -0.87
N GLU A 8 -23.11 4.89 -1.09
CA GLU A 8 -23.27 3.86 -0.06
C GLU A 8 -21.90 3.31 0.38
N ILE A 9 -21.74 3.10 1.67
CA ILE A 9 -20.52 2.51 2.24
C ILE A 9 -20.83 1.10 2.70
N HIS A 10 -20.09 0.12 2.17
CA HIS A 10 -20.16 -1.29 2.53
C HIS A 10 -18.98 -1.66 3.42
N ARG A 11 -19.23 -2.54 4.41
CA ARG A 11 -18.23 -2.98 5.40
C ARG A 11 -18.30 -4.49 5.55
N TYR A 12 -17.14 -5.14 5.49
CA TYR A 12 -16.99 -6.58 5.67
C TYR A 12 -15.87 -6.86 6.63
N LYS A 13 -16.14 -7.61 7.68
CA LYS A 13 -15.17 -7.90 8.75
C LYS A 13 -14.01 -8.75 8.26
N THR A 14 -12.85 -8.57 8.87
CA THR A 14 -11.73 -9.50 8.79
C THR A 14 -12.20 -10.96 8.90
N SER A 15 -11.60 -11.86 8.12
CA SER A 15 -11.95 -13.27 7.99
C SER A 15 -13.31 -13.56 7.36
N THR A 16 -14.04 -12.57 6.87
CA THR A 16 -15.20 -12.82 6.00
C THR A 16 -14.71 -13.45 4.71
N LYS A 17 -15.36 -14.54 4.30
CA LYS A 17 -14.99 -15.26 3.09
C LYS A 17 -15.50 -14.55 1.85
N ALA A 18 -14.58 -14.25 0.92
CA ALA A 18 -14.84 -13.65 -0.38
C ALA A 18 -14.32 -14.59 -1.49
N TRP A 19 -15.17 -15.47 -1.99
CA TRP A 19 -14.83 -16.51 -2.97
C TRP A 19 -13.67 -17.41 -2.52
N THR A 20 -12.46 -17.17 -3.08
CA THR A 20 -11.26 -17.99 -2.87
C THR A 20 -10.30 -17.42 -1.83
N TRP A 21 -10.63 -16.29 -1.21
CA TRP A 21 -9.81 -15.65 -0.20
C TRP A 21 -10.64 -15.18 1.00
N ASP A 22 -9.97 -14.94 2.09
CA ASP A 22 -10.57 -14.34 3.29
C ASP A 22 -10.10 -12.89 3.42
N ILE A 23 -10.99 -11.99 3.87
CA ILE A 23 -10.63 -10.59 4.10
C ILE A 23 -9.51 -10.54 5.13
N PRO A 24 -8.33 -9.96 4.78
CA PRO A 24 -7.17 -9.94 5.64
C PRO A 24 -7.35 -8.97 6.82
N ARG A 25 -6.47 -9.10 7.81
CA ARG A 25 -6.31 -8.12 8.86
C ARG A 25 -5.83 -6.80 8.29
N LYS A 26 -6.23 -5.70 8.91
CA LYS A 26 -5.72 -4.38 8.59
C LYS A 26 -4.27 -4.25 9.03
N TYR A 27 -3.48 -3.59 8.21
CA TYR A 27 -2.09 -3.25 8.49
C TYR A 27 -1.95 -1.76 8.74
N ASP A 28 -1.25 -1.40 9.81
CA ASP A 28 -0.94 -0.02 10.17
C ASP A 28 0.57 0.09 10.40
N LEU A 29 1.26 0.88 9.56
CA LEU A 29 2.66 1.24 9.73
C LEU A 29 2.71 2.65 10.30
N ARG A 30 3.23 2.79 11.51
CA ARG A 30 3.26 4.06 12.24
C ARG A 30 4.57 4.78 12.07
N ASP A 31 5.67 4.02 12.13
CA ASP A 31 7.02 4.55 12.01
C ASP A 31 8.01 3.45 11.62
N ALA A 32 9.12 3.85 11.00
CA ALA A 32 10.24 2.97 10.77
C ALA A 32 11.53 3.77 10.62
N ILE A 33 12.63 3.21 11.11
CA ILE A 33 13.96 3.79 11.01
C ILE A 33 15.01 2.70 10.92
N LEU A 34 15.97 2.88 10.04
CA LEU A 34 17.19 2.09 9.94
C LEU A 34 18.38 3.00 10.23
N VAL A 35 19.18 2.62 11.23
CA VAL A 35 20.34 3.40 11.66
C VAL A 35 21.60 2.54 11.50
N ASP A 36 22.65 3.11 10.95
CA ASP A 36 23.91 2.46 10.74
C ASP A 36 24.79 2.38 12.03
N PRO A 37 25.94 1.70 12.01
CA PRO A 37 26.83 1.59 13.16
C PRO A 37 27.39 2.91 13.67
N SER A 38 27.48 3.95 12.83
CA SER A 38 27.94 5.29 13.22
C SER A 38 26.86 6.11 13.95
N GLY A 39 25.61 5.68 13.88
CA GLY A 39 24.43 6.40 14.37
C GLY A 39 23.76 7.27 13.32
N GLU A 40 24.19 7.19 12.05
CA GLU A 40 23.56 7.89 10.94
C GLU A 40 22.28 7.18 10.48
N VAL A 41 21.25 7.97 10.11
CA VAL A 41 19.99 7.43 9.62
C VAL A 41 20.13 7.07 8.16
N VAL A 42 20.06 5.79 7.84
CA VAL A 42 20.08 5.26 6.46
C VAL A 42 18.76 5.58 5.76
N THR A 43 17.65 5.31 6.43
CA THR A 43 16.30 5.63 5.94
C THR A 43 15.31 5.71 7.08
N ASN A 44 14.21 6.45 6.89
CA ASN A 44 13.11 6.52 7.84
C ASN A 44 11.79 6.76 7.13
N PHE A 45 10.69 6.35 7.78
CA PHE A 45 9.33 6.40 7.24
C PHE A 45 8.83 7.84 6.99
N GLN A 46 9.30 8.82 7.73
CA GLN A 46 8.86 10.22 7.59
C GLN A 46 9.40 10.87 6.31
N SER A 47 10.63 10.54 5.91
CA SER A 47 11.26 11.08 4.72
C SER A 47 11.07 10.20 3.48
N GLU A 48 10.96 8.88 3.67
CA GLU A 48 10.76 7.89 2.61
C GLU A 48 9.68 6.86 3.01
N PRO A 49 8.42 7.15 2.75
CA PRO A 49 7.33 6.28 3.15
C PRO A 49 7.31 4.89 2.50
N LEU A 50 8.07 4.69 1.42
CA LEU A 50 8.25 3.39 0.78
C LEU A 50 9.40 2.57 1.38
N CYS A 51 10.11 3.10 2.38
CA CYS A 51 11.28 2.44 2.97
C CYS A 51 10.99 1.11 3.68
N VAL A 52 9.73 0.73 3.86
CA VAL A 52 9.32 -0.54 4.48
C VAL A 52 8.39 -1.29 3.55
N ARG A 53 8.67 -2.58 3.33
CA ARG A 53 7.74 -3.47 2.63
C ARG A 53 6.39 -3.50 3.37
N SER A 54 5.32 -3.22 2.68
CA SER A 54 3.96 -3.29 3.24
C SER A 54 3.67 -4.70 3.77
N GLY A 55 3.11 -4.80 4.97
CA GLY A 55 2.89 -6.06 5.67
C GLY A 55 4.09 -6.53 6.51
N SER A 56 5.12 -5.72 6.72
CA SER A 56 6.21 -6.04 7.63
C SER A 56 5.75 -6.03 9.08
N ILE A 57 6.11 -7.07 9.86
CA ILE A 57 5.85 -7.10 11.30
C ILE A 57 6.69 -6.07 12.05
N SER A 58 6.24 -5.67 13.23
CA SER A 58 6.99 -4.81 14.14
C SER A 58 8.31 -5.47 14.56
N VAL A 59 9.38 -4.69 14.56
CA VAL A 59 10.72 -5.11 14.99
C VAL A 59 11.46 -3.95 15.65
N ASP A 60 12.26 -4.25 16.66
CA ASP A 60 13.23 -3.34 17.26
C ASP A 60 14.47 -4.17 17.61
N LYS A 61 15.47 -4.18 16.73
CA LYS A 61 16.62 -5.07 16.81
C LYS A 61 17.92 -4.38 16.45
N LYS A 62 18.96 -4.73 17.21
CA LYS A 62 20.34 -4.57 16.76
C LYS A 62 20.74 -5.84 15.99
N ILE A 63 21.22 -5.68 14.77
CA ILE A 63 21.40 -6.78 13.81
C ILE A 63 22.69 -6.55 13.00
N SER A 64 23.46 -7.61 12.72
CA SER A 64 24.63 -7.50 11.87
C SER A 64 24.23 -7.16 10.43
N PHE A 65 25.10 -6.47 9.69
CA PHE A 65 24.82 -6.11 8.30
C PHE A 65 24.61 -7.33 7.42
N SER A 66 25.37 -8.40 7.64
CA SER A 66 25.19 -9.67 6.90
C SER A 66 23.80 -10.28 7.09
N GLU A 67 23.23 -10.18 8.28
CA GLU A 67 21.85 -10.63 8.53
C GLU A 67 20.82 -9.61 8.05
N LEU A 68 21.08 -8.31 8.25
CA LEU A 68 20.21 -7.23 7.77
C LEU A 68 19.98 -7.30 6.24
N LYS A 69 21.01 -7.64 5.45
CA LYS A 69 20.89 -7.78 3.99
C LYS A 69 19.79 -8.75 3.55
N LYS A 70 19.47 -9.77 4.35
CA LYS A 70 18.36 -10.69 4.08
C LYS A 70 16.98 -10.04 4.25
N HIS A 71 16.95 -8.88 4.88
CA HIS A 71 15.75 -8.06 5.13
C HIS A 71 15.77 -6.74 4.37
N ILE A 72 16.61 -6.61 3.33
CA ILE A 72 16.64 -5.47 2.43
C ILE A 72 16.15 -5.90 1.06
N ILE A 73 15.26 -5.11 0.50
CA ILE A 73 14.75 -5.23 -0.87
C ILE A 73 15.23 -4.01 -1.66
N SER A 74 15.82 -4.26 -2.82
CA SER A 74 16.23 -3.23 -3.77
C SER A 74 16.08 -3.75 -5.20
N ASN A 75 16.12 -2.85 -6.19
CA ASN A 75 16.03 -3.21 -7.60
C ASN A 75 17.20 -2.63 -8.38
N SER A 76 18.08 -3.50 -8.91
CA SER A 76 19.25 -3.10 -9.70
C SER A 76 18.90 -2.54 -11.09
N ASP A 77 17.71 -2.82 -11.62
CA ASP A 77 17.31 -2.33 -12.94
C ASP A 77 16.93 -0.84 -12.92
N VAL A 78 16.58 -0.31 -11.72
CA VAL A 78 16.25 1.10 -11.46
C VAL A 78 16.94 1.53 -10.17
N PRO A 79 18.28 1.65 -10.16
CA PRO A 79 19.09 1.68 -8.96
C PRO A 79 18.89 2.93 -8.08
N GLU A 80 18.35 4.00 -8.61
CA GLU A 80 18.04 5.25 -7.90
C GLU A 80 16.71 5.23 -7.16
N LEU A 81 15.80 4.29 -7.49
CA LEU A 81 14.46 4.24 -6.92
C LEU A 81 14.39 3.30 -5.73
N VAL A 82 13.59 3.67 -4.74
CA VAL A 82 13.15 2.76 -3.66
C VAL A 82 11.99 1.93 -4.21
N PRO A 83 12.11 0.59 -4.26
CA PRO A 83 11.03 -0.26 -4.79
C PRO A 83 9.85 -0.26 -3.84
N TRP A 84 8.63 -0.22 -4.40
CA TRP A 84 7.45 -0.54 -3.63
C TRP A 84 7.22 -2.05 -3.63
N GLU A 85 7.17 -2.63 -2.42
CA GLU A 85 6.99 -4.07 -2.22
C GLU A 85 5.91 -4.31 -1.17
N TYR A 86 5.11 -5.35 -1.34
CA TYR A 86 4.02 -5.69 -0.44
C TYR A 86 3.83 -7.19 -0.25
N LYS A 87 3.29 -7.57 0.92
CA LYS A 87 2.79 -8.93 1.19
C LYS A 87 1.55 -8.84 2.08
N TYR A 88 0.40 -9.08 1.51
CA TYR A 88 -0.87 -8.92 2.23
C TYR A 88 -1.17 -10.03 3.24
N PHE A 89 -0.64 -11.24 3.05
CA PHE A 89 -1.00 -12.41 3.84
C PHE A 89 0.17 -13.01 4.62
N ASP A 90 1.30 -12.34 4.67
CA ASP A 90 2.48 -12.78 5.41
C ASP A 90 2.73 -11.87 6.60
N GLU A 91 2.25 -12.32 7.77
CA GLU A 91 2.46 -11.65 9.04
C GLU A 91 3.67 -12.24 9.81
N THR A 92 4.67 -12.74 9.11
CA THR A 92 5.81 -13.45 9.74
C THR A 92 7.16 -12.79 9.51
N THR A 93 7.25 -11.91 8.53
CA THR A 93 8.54 -11.33 8.10
C THR A 93 8.50 -9.80 8.08
N TRP A 94 9.69 -9.20 8.02
CA TRP A 94 9.87 -7.75 7.87
C TRP A 94 10.99 -7.46 6.89
N CYS A 95 10.89 -6.35 6.15
CA CYS A 95 11.94 -5.88 5.26
C CYS A 95 11.95 -4.35 5.17
N PHE A 96 13.13 -3.77 5.02
CA PHE A 96 13.32 -2.44 4.52
C PHE A 96 13.42 -2.45 2.99
N CYS A 97 12.97 -1.39 2.35
CA CYS A 97 13.17 -1.13 0.93
C CYS A 97 14.16 0.04 0.80
N LEU A 98 15.24 -0.17 0.05
CA LEU A 98 16.28 0.83 -0.21
C LEU A 98 16.48 0.97 -1.72
N SER A 99 16.93 2.13 -2.18
CA SER A 99 17.49 2.23 -3.51
C SER A 99 18.69 1.29 -3.65
N HIS A 100 18.93 0.75 -4.83
CA HIS A 100 20.09 -0.12 -5.05
C HIS A 100 21.41 0.64 -4.90
N ASN A 101 21.41 1.93 -5.20
CA ASN A 101 22.56 2.81 -4.96
C ASN A 101 22.91 2.88 -3.46
N GLU A 102 21.90 3.02 -2.60
CA GLU A 102 22.10 3.05 -1.15
C GLU A 102 22.58 1.69 -0.59
N LEU A 103 21.99 0.59 -1.05
CA LEU A 103 22.46 -0.74 -0.68
C LEU A 103 23.91 -0.95 -1.10
N THR A 104 24.31 -0.54 -2.32
CA THR A 104 25.68 -0.63 -2.81
C THR A 104 26.63 0.24 -1.98
N ARG A 105 26.20 1.45 -1.56
CA ARG A 105 26.97 2.30 -0.65
C ARG A 105 27.28 1.57 0.66
N LEU A 106 26.24 1.00 1.29
CA LEU A 106 26.37 0.24 2.52
C LEU A 106 27.28 -0.99 2.36
N GLU A 107 27.20 -1.70 1.23
CA GLU A 107 28.06 -2.87 0.94
C GLU A 107 29.53 -2.50 0.74
N ASN A 108 29.83 -1.31 0.29
CA ASN A 108 31.19 -0.81 0.14
C ASN A 108 31.76 -0.27 1.47
N GLU A 109 30.90 0.19 2.37
CA GLU A 109 31.30 0.81 3.62
C GLU A 109 31.42 -0.19 4.77
N PHE A 110 30.56 -1.24 4.79
CA PHE A 110 30.46 -2.19 5.90
C PHE A 110 30.81 -3.62 5.47
N SER A 111 31.58 -4.33 6.30
CA SER A 111 32.11 -5.67 6.02
C SER A 111 31.10 -6.80 6.29
N GLY A 112 30.06 -6.54 7.10
CA GLY A 112 29.01 -7.50 7.42
C GLY A 112 28.83 -7.81 8.89
N ASP A 113 29.84 -7.57 9.74
CA ASP A 113 29.77 -7.81 11.20
C ASP A 113 29.28 -6.59 11.99
N GLU A 114 29.29 -5.41 11.35
CA GLU A 114 28.86 -4.16 11.97
C GLU A 114 27.37 -4.20 12.32
N ILE A 115 27.03 -3.57 13.43
CA ILE A 115 25.69 -3.65 14.01
C ILE A 115 24.85 -2.43 13.63
N PHE A 116 23.80 -2.68 12.89
CA PHE A 116 22.74 -1.74 12.56
C PHE A 116 21.62 -1.80 13.60
N HIS A 117 20.84 -0.73 13.70
CA HIS A 117 19.61 -0.72 14.47
C HIS A 117 18.41 -0.64 13.50
N ALA A 118 17.64 -1.70 13.40
CA ALA A 118 16.43 -1.82 12.60
C ALA A 118 15.20 -1.72 13.50
N LYS A 119 14.38 -0.68 13.29
CA LYS A 119 13.13 -0.50 14.02
C LYS A 119 11.97 -0.26 13.04
N ILE A 120 10.90 -1.02 13.20
CA ILE A 120 9.62 -0.88 12.50
C ILE A 120 8.52 -0.94 13.55
N ASP A 121 7.70 0.10 13.65
CA ASP A 121 6.50 0.12 14.48
C ASP A 121 5.27 -0.10 13.59
N SER A 122 4.81 -1.32 13.57
CA SER A 122 3.65 -1.74 12.78
C SER A 122 2.69 -2.60 13.60
N LYS A 123 1.45 -2.69 13.14
CA LYS A 123 0.41 -3.47 13.79
C LYS A 123 -0.55 -4.08 12.79
N PHE A 124 -0.87 -5.36 13.01
CA PHE A 124 -2.02 -6.01 12.39
C PHE A 124 -3.19 -6.06 13.38
N TYR A 125 -4.40 -5.78 12.91
CA TYR A 125 -5.59 -5.84 13.74
C TYR A 125 -6.84 -6.15 12.91
N ASP A 126 -7.84 -6.72 13.57
CA ASP A 126 -9.13 -7.01 12.95
C ASP A 126 -9.91 -5.71 12.77
N ASP A 127 -10.40 -5.47 11.56
CA ASP A 127 -11.21 -4.31 11.21
C ASP A 127 -12.04 -4.62 9.96
N ASP A 128 -12.83 -3.67 9.51
CA ASP A 128 -13.65 -3.82 8.31
C ASP A 128 -12.86 -3.47 7.03
N LEU A 129 -12.94 -4.33 6.01
CA LEU A 129 -12.74 -3.90 4.63
C LEU A 129 -13.88 -2.96 4.27
N THR A 130 -13.55 -1.75 3.85
CA THR A 130 -14.54 -0.74 3.48
C THR A 130 -14.41 -0.42 2.01
N PHE A 131 -15.53 -0.42 1.28
CA PHE A 131 -15.60 0.12 -0.06
C PHE A 131 -16.90 0.91 -0.27
N GLY A 132 -16.89 1.80 -1.23
CA GLY A 132 -18.03 2.65 -1.55
C GLY A 132 -18.66 2.31 -2.88
N THR A 133 -19.97 2.52 -3.00
CA THR A 133 -20.68 2.41 -4.27
C THR A 133 -21.56 3.63 -4.52
N CYS A 134 -21.72 3.95 -5.81
CA CYS A 134 -22.69 4.93 -6.28
C CYS A 134 -23.40 4.37 -7.49
N LEU A 135 -24.72 4.21 -7.41
CA LEU A 135 -25.56 3.78 -8.53
C LEU A 135 -26.19 4.99 -9.22
N LEU A 136 -25.90 5.15 -10.49
CA LEU A 136 -26.59 6.08 -11.38
C LEU A 136 -27.61 5.26 -12.21
N PRO A 137 -28.92 5.38 -11.94
CA PRO A 137 -29.92 4.57 -12.61
C PRO A 137 -30.11 4.97 -14.08
N GLY A 138 -30.35 3.99 -14.92
CA GLY A 138 -30.78 4.12 -16.33
C GLY A 138 -32.17 3.57 -16.56
N GLN A 139 -32.55 3.44 -17.83
CA GLN A 139 -33.86 2.89 -18.24
C GLN A 139 -33.90 1.36 -18.25
N SER A 140 -32.73 0.72 -18.34
CA SER A 140 -32.55 -0.74 -18.39
C SER A 140 -32.09 -1.28 -17.04
N ASP A 141 -32.49 -2.52 -16.73
CA ASP A 141 -32.00 -3.28 -15.58
C ASP A 141 -30.52 -3.73 -15.74
N SER A 142 -29.95 -3.57 -16.92
CA SER A 142 -28.53 -3.89 -17.16
C SER A 142 -27.62 -2.82 -16.56
N ILE A 143 -26.59 -3.28 -15.85
CA ILE A 143 -25.64 -2.42 -15.12
C ILE A 143 -24.26 -2.48 -15.78
N ILE A 144 -23.67 -1.31 -16.04
CA ILE A 144 -22.26 -1.17 -16.38
C ILE A 144 -21.49 -0.85 -15.09
N LEU A 145 -20.54 -1.74 -14.74
CA LEU A 145 -19.69 -1.57 -13.58
C LEU A 145 -18.45 -0.74 -13.94
N ILE A 146 -18.19 0.30 -13.15
CA ILE A 146 -16.99 1.15 -13.22
C ILE A 146 -16.29 1.03 -11.87
N SER A 147 -15.15 0.32 -11.84
CA SER A 147 -14.42 0.04 -10.61
C SER A 147 -13.07 0.75 -10.60
N CYS A 148 -12.74 1.37 -9.47
CA CYS A 148 -11.47 2.04 -9.21
C CYS A 148 -10.88 1.55 -7.89
N ASN A 149 -9.56 1.38 -7.85
CA ASN A 149 -8.87 0.99 -6.64
C ASN A 149 -8.55 2.20 -5.74
N LEU A 150 -8.67 2.02 -4.42
CA LEU A 150 -8.18 2.94 -3.39
C LEU A 150 -7.49 2.11 -2.30
N CYS A 151 -6.49 1.33 -2.67
CA CYS A 151 -6.00 0.23 -1.84
C CYS A 151 -4.64 0.48 -1.17
N HIS A 152 -3.82 1.41 -1.62
CA HIS A 152 -2.50 1.67 -1.03
C HIS A 152 -2.12 3.17 -1.06
N PRO A 153 -1.19 3.62 -0.21
CA PRO A 153 -0.72 5.00 -0.19
C PRO A 153 0.14 5.34 -1.42
N TYR A 154 0.39 6.62 -1.63
CA TYR A 154 1.23 7.19 -2.70
C TYR A 154 0.79 6.82 -4.12
N GLN A 155 -0.50 6.59 -4.29
CA GLN A 155 -1.12 6.34 -5.59
C GLN A 155 -1.17 7.62 -6.44
N VAL A 156 -0.67 7.54 -7.67
CA VAL A 156 -0.87 8.59 -8.67
C VAL A 156 -1.62 7.99 -9.86
N ASN A 157 -0.93 7.28 -10.76
CA ASN A 157 -1.59 6.60 -11.88
C ASN A 157 -2.38 5.39 -11.42
N ASP A 158 -1.86 4.61 -10.54
CA ASP A 158 -2.54 3.50 -9.89
C ASP A 158 -2.88 3.89 -8.44
N SER A 159 -4.09 4.39 -8.14
CA SER A 159 -5.27 4.51 -9.03
C SER A 159 -6.00 5.85 -8.91
N LEU A 160 -5.39 6.93 -8.37
CA LEU A 160 -6.06 8.23 -8.27
C LEU A 160 -6.50 8.75 -9.64
N SER A 161 -5.76 8.45 -10.71
CA SER A 161 -6.15 8.76 -12.08
C SER A 161 -7.49 8.09 -12.44
N GLY A 162 -7.69 6.83 -12.04
CA GLY A 162 -8.95 6.10 -12.24
C GLY A 162 -10.11 6.76 -11.51
N VAL A 163 -9.91 7.18 -10.26
CA VAL A 163 -10.93 7.90 -9.47
C VAL A 163 -11.29 9.24 -10.11
N ALA A 164 -10.29 9.99 -10.60
CA ALA A 164 -10.54 11.26 -11.30
C ALA A 164 -11.35 11.06 -12.59
N VAL A 165 -11.01 10.05 -13.39
CA VAL A 165 -11.74 9.71 -14.61
C VAL A 165 -13.17 9.25 -14.28
N ALA A 166 -13.33 8.38 -13.25
CA ALA A 166 -14.65 7.93 -12.81
C ALA A 166 -15.54 9.10 -12.36
N HIS A 167 -14.95 10.08 -11.65
CA HIS A 167 -15.71 11.28 -11.25
C HIS A 167 -16.15 12.11 -12.45
N LEU A 168 -15.26 12.39 -13.39
CA LEU A 168 -15.63 13.12 -14.62
C LEU A 168 -16.71 12.39 -15.43
N LEU A 169 -16.58 11.07 -15.53
CA LEU A 169 -17.57 10.24 -16.21
C LEU A 169 -18.94 10.28 -15.50
N TYR A 170 -18.96 10.20 -14.16
CA TYR A 170 -20.17 10.33 -13.37
C TYR A 170 -20.85 11.69 -13.63
N GLU A 171 -20.10 12.79 -13.58
CA GLU A 171 -20.62 14.15 -13.83
C GLU A 171 -21.20 14.32 -15.24
N GLU A 172 -20.65 13.62 -16.23
CA GLU A 172 -21.20 13.65 -17.59
C GLU A 172 -22.43 12.74 -17.75
N LEU A 173 -22.41 11.55 -17.15
CA LEU A 173 -23.52 10.59 -17.27
C LEU A 173 -24.77 11.07 -16.53
N LYS A 174 -24.63 11.72 -15.37
CA LYS A 174 -25.80 12.20 -14.62
C LYS A 174 -26.60 13.32 -15.34
N LYS A 175 -25.99 13.95 -16.33
CA LYS A 175 -26.68 14.98 -17.20
C LYS A 175 -27.47 14.36 -18.35
N ARG A 176 -27.40 13.03 -18.56
CA ARG A 176 -27.94 12.34 -19.72
C ARG A 176 -29.12 11.45 -19.33
N ASN A 177 -29.96 11.17 -20.31
CA ASN A 177 -30.97 10.12 -20.21
C ASN A 177 -30.32 8.78 -20.60
N ASN A 178 -29.77 8.07 -19.61
CA ASN A 178 -28.99 6.86 -19.83
C ASN A 178 -29.89 5.65 -20.11
N HIS A 179 -29.50 4.83 -21.06
CA HIS A 179 -30.18 3.55 -21.32
C HIS A 179 -29.75 2.53 -20.24
N PHE A 180 -28.45 2.36 -19.99
CA PHE A 180 -27.92 1.46 -18.94
C PHE A 180 -27.80 2.18 -17.60
N SER A 181 -27.94 1.41 -16.52
CA SER A 181 -27.50 1.86 -15.19
C SER A 181 -25.97 1.78 -15.05
N TYR A 182 -25.37 2.66 -14.27
CA TYR A 182 -23.92 2.67 -14.02
C TYR A 182 -23.67 2.54 -12.52
N LEU A 183 -22.87 1.51 -12.14
CA LEU A 183 -22.44 1.29 -10.76
C LEU A 183 -20.96 1.64 -10.64
N PHE A 184 -20.69 2.71 -9.92
CA PHE A 184 -19.32 3.11 -9.56
C PHE A 184 -18.93 2.44 -8.25
N THR A 185 -17.69 1.90 -8.17
CA THR A 185 -17.14 1.27 -6.97
C THR A 185 -15.72 1.78 -6.68
N PHE A 186 -15.40 2.01 -5.39
CA PHE A 186 -14.14 2.59 -4.94
C PHE A 186 -13.58 1.85 -3.74
#